data_af44bb512634b68d1867061b85c98879
#
_entry.id   af44bb512634b68d1867061b85c98879
#
_cell.length_a   1.000
_cell.length_b   1.000
_cell.length_c   1.000
_cell.angle_alpha   90.00
_cell.angle_beta   90.00
_cell.angle_gamma   90.00
#
_symmetry.space_group_name_H-M   'P 1'
#
loop_
_entity.id
_entity.type
_entity.pdbx_description
1 polymer ?
#
loop_
_entity_poly.entity_id
_entity_poly.type
_entity_poly.pdbx_seq_one_letter_code
_entity_poly.pdbx_strand_id
1 'polypeptide(L)'
;MLGSQTYAALLPELRDEWAISNTQAGVVGGMFFAGYVATVSYWTALTDRVDARKVYLAGGLLAAAGGAGFGLFAAGFYTAVLFHALLGAGVAATYMPGLRILSDRISGPAQSRNIAFYTSFFGIGTALSLAIAGAVAPLAGWRAAFVVSAAGPLLAGLMVFLLVEKTKVEKKQTPFTWSTLFPVAAWRKVLAIRAAAGYTAGYFVHCLELFGSRAWMVAFLAFSTGLHAGGTFPWQLPAIAAVVNLVSVPASIVGNEIALRMGRRRWITIAMAGSGASGILLGFSAPWFWVVVLLILVVYSMLVMAESATLTAGLVAAAPAELRGAAMGLYSLCGFAGGMLGPMVYGVALDAAGGAASHGAWIAGYAAIGMGCLVAPLVVRMNRSPR
;
A
#
# COMPACT_ATOMS: atom_id res chain seq x y z
N MET A 1 9.63 -6.20 0.95
CA MET A 1 8.28 -5.93 1.56
C MET A 1 8.15 -6.48 2.97
N LEU A 2 9.01 -7.39 3.42
CA LEU A 2 9.04 -7.74 4.84
C LEU A 2 9.33 -6.49 5.69
N GLY A 3 8.62 -6.30 6.77
CA GLY A 3 8.67 -5.11 7.62
C GLY A 3 7.65 -4.02 7.27
N SER A 4 7.07 -4.00 6.07
CA SER A 4 6.13 -2.94 5.65
C SER A 4 4.81 -2.92 6.43
N GLN A 5 4.38 -4.05 6.97
CA GLN A 5 3.14 -4.19 7.74
C GLN A 5 3.38 -4.57 9.20
N THR A 6 4.64 -4.62 9.64
CA THR A 6 4.97 -4.94 11.03
C THR A 6 4.35 -3.93 12.01
N TYR A 7 4.35 -2.65 11.64
CA TYR A 7 3.68 -1.60 12.44
C TYR A 7 2.17 -1.83 12.52
N ALA A 8 1.51 -2.12 11.40
CA ALA A 8 0.07 -2.38 11.38
C ALA A 8 -0.33 -3.62 12.20
N ALA A 9 0.52 -4.66 12.20
CA ALA A 9 0.33 -5.86 13.00
C ALA A 9 0.38 -5.57 14.51
N LEU A 10 1.19 -4.60 14.92
CA LEU A 10 1.50 -4.28 16.31
C LEU A 10 0.94 -2.92 16.75
N LEU A 11 0.13 -2.28 15.90
CA LEU A 11 -0.42 -0.95 16.16
C LEU A 11 -1.14 -0.84 17.51
N PRO A 12 -2.01 -1.80 17.93
CA PRO A 12 -2.66 -1.70 19.24
C PRO A 12 -1.65 -1.63 20.38
N GLU A 13 -0.66 -2.54 20.40
CA GLU A 13 0.36 -2.62 21.43
C GLU A 13 1.21 -1.34 21.48
N LEU A 14 1.71 -0.88 20.33
CA LEU A 14 2.56 0.31 20.23
C LEU A 14 1.83 1.60 20.58
N ARG A 15 0.55 1.71 20.20
CA ARG A 15 -0.28 2.86 20.55
C ARG A 15 -0.45 2.96 22.06
N ASP A 16 -0.73 1.84 22.71
CA ASP A 16 -0.98 1.79 24.15
C ASP A 16 0.33 1.97 24.94
N GLU A 17 1.44 1.32 24.51
CA GLU A 17 2.77 1.49 25.14
C GLU A 17 3.27 2.94 25.12
N TRP A 18 3.05 3.64 23.98
CA TRP A 18 3.52 5.02 23.81
C TRP A 18 2.48 6.08 24.17
N ALA A 19 1.30 5.68 24.59
CA ALA A 19 0.16 6.56 24.90
C ALA A 19 -0.10 7.61 23.80
N ILE A 20 0.05 7.23 22.53
CA ILE A 20 -0.18 8.11 21.40
C ILE A 20 -1.65 8.09 20.96
N SER A 21 -2.14 9.21 20.40
CA SER A 21 -3.49 9.30 19.85
C SER A 21 -3.66 8.44 18.60
N ASN A 22 -4.90 8.15 18.20
CA ASN A 22 -5.16 7.43 16.96
C ASN A 22 -4.69 8.22 15.73
N THR A 23 -4.80 9.54 15.76
CA THR A 23 -4.22 10.42 14.73
C THR A 23 -2.71 10.22 14.61
N GLN A 24 -1.99 10.24 15.74
CA GLN A 24 -0.54 10.02 15.75
C GLN A 24 -0.18 8.61 15.25
N ALA A 25 -0.93 7.59 15.68
CA ALA A 25 -0.74 6.22 15.20
C ALA A 25 -0.97 6.11 13.68
N GLY A 26 -2.00 6.77 13.15
CA GLY A 26 -2.25 6.87 11.72
C GLY A 26 -1.13 7.59 10.96
N VAL A 27 -0.56 8.66 11.53
CA VAL A 27 0.61 9.36 10.98
C VAL A 27 1.80 8.42 10.89
N VAL A 28 2.16 7.69 11.94
CA VAL A 28 3.25 6.70 11.90
C VAL A 28 3.01 5.68 10.78
N GLY A 29 1.79 5.14 10.66
CA GLY A 29 1.42 4.21 9.58
C GLY A 29 1.60 4.80 8.17
N GLY A 30 1.20 6.05 7.98
CA GLY A 30 1.33 6.78 6.71
C GLY A 30 2.76 7.14 6.33
N MET A 31 3.67 7.28 7.31
CA MET A 31 5.05 7.73 7.08
C MET A 31 5.88 6.73 6.26
N PHE A 32 5.54 5.45 6.25
CA PHE A 32 6.12 4.50 5.31
C PHE A 32 5.91 4.95 3.85
N PHE A 33 4.70 5.33 3.50
CA PHE A 33 4.38 5.81 2.16
C PHE A 33 4.94 7.21 1.90
N ALA A 34 5.03 8.07 2.90
CA ALA A 34 5.68 9.37 2.79
C ALA A 34 7.16 9.22 2.40
N GLY A 35 7.91 8.36 3.08
CA GLY A 35 9.30 8.06 2.75
C GLY A 35 9.45 7.46 1.36
N TYR A 36 8.54 6.58 0.96
CA TYR A 36 8.48 6.01 -0.38
C TYR A 36 8.28 7.10 -1.45
N VAL A 37 7.24 7.90 -1.31
CA VAL A 37 6.88 8.99 -2.27
C VAL A 37 7.99 10.01 -2.40
N ALA A 38 8.57 10.42 -1.28
CA ALA A 38 9.64 11.42 -1.27
C ALA A 38 10.89 10.98 -2.03
N THR A 39 11.14 9.68 -2.14
CA THR A 39 12.43 9.18 -2.65
C THR A 39 12.34 8.34 -3.93
N VAL A 40 11.15 7.83 -4.31
CA VAL A 40 10.99 6.91 -5.44
C VAL A 40 11.48 7.48 -6.76
N SER A 41 11.21 8.75 -7.05
CA SER A 41 11.66 9.42 -8.27
C SER A 41 13.18 9.51 -8.33
N TYR A 42 13.82 9.82 -7.21
CA TYR A 42 15.27 9.86 -7.10
C TYR A 42 15.90 8.48 -7.37
N TRP A 43 15.42 7.44 -6.67
CA TRP A 43 15.95 6.10 -6.84
C TRP A 43 15.77 5.56 -8.26
N THR A 44 14.61 5.81 -8.86
CA THR A 44 14.33 5.40 -10.24
C THR A 44 15.27 6.12 -11.23
N ALA A 45 15.44 7.41 -11.11
CA ALA A 45 16.34 8.18 -11.97
C ALA A 45 17.83 7.81 -11.75
N LEU A 46 18.21 7.41 -10.54
CA LEU A 46 19.57 6.97 -10.24
C LEU A 46 19.93 5.69 -11.01
N THR A 47 18.96 4.81 -11.29
CA THR A 47 19.21 3.59 -12.09
C THR A 47 19.57 3.86 -13.55
N ASP A 48 19.34 5.09 -14.06
CA ASP A 48 19.83 5.52 -15.39
C ASP A 48 21.35 5.80 -15.43
N ARG A 49 21.99 5.86 -14.25
CA ARG A 49 23.40 6.29 -14.09
C ARG A 49 24.27 5.28 -13.36
N VAL A 50 23.63 4.52 -12.50
CA VAL A 50 24.26 3.53 -11.63
C VAL A 50 23.60 2.18 -11.85
N ASP A 51 24.38 1.11 -11.84
CA ASP A 51 23.85 -0.26 -11.92
C ASP A 51 22.70 -0.45 -10.92
N ALA A 52 21.51 -0.81 -11.43
CA ALA A 52 20.30 -0.95 -10.65
C ALA A 52 20.44 -1.91 -9.46
N ARG A 53 21.36 -2.90 -9.52
CA ARG A 53 21.67 -3.79 -8.39
C ARG A 53 22.30 -3.06 -7.22
N LYS A 54 23.17 -2.07 -7.49
CA LYS A 54 23.75 -1.24 -6.42
C LYS A 54 22.70 -0.37 -5.77
N VAL A 55 21.77 0.19 -6.56
CA VAL A 55 20.64 0.96 -6.04
C VAL A 55 19.72 0.06 -5.20
N TYR A 56 19.44 -1.15 -5.69
CA TYR A 56 18.64 -2.14 -4.97
C TYR A 56 19.30 -2.54 -3.64
N LEU A 57 20.62 -2.80 -3.62
CA LEU A 57 21.36 -3.09 -2.39
C LEU A 57 21.30 -1.92 -1.40
N ALA A 58 21.55 -0.67 -1.88
CA ALA A 58 21.46 0.52 -1.03
C ALA A 58 20.06 0.68 -0.43
N GLY A 59 19.02 0.41 -1.22
CA GLY A 59 17.63 0.38 -0.76
C GLY A 59 17.38 -0.71 0.28
N GLY A 60 17.90 -1.92 0.04
CA GLY A 60 17.81 -3.02 1.00
C GLY A 60 18.47 -2.70 2.34
N LEU A 61 19.66 -2.08 2.31
CA LEU A 61 20.37 -1.60 3.50
C LEU A 61 19.59 -0.49 4.22
N LEU A 62 19.06 0.48 3.49
CA LEU A 62 18.28 1.58 4.07
C LEU A 62 16.98 1.07 4.70
N ALA A 63 16.28 0.15 4.02
CA ALA A 63 15.07 -0.46 4.55
C ALA A 63 15.37 -1.32 5.80
N ALA A 64 16.46 -2.07 5.79
CA ALA A 64 16.90 -2.84 6.95
C ALA A 64 17.27 -1.91 8.12
N ALA A 65 18.00 -0.82 7.85
CA ALA A 65 18.33 0.19 8.87
C ALA A 65 17.08 0.86 9.44
N GLY A 66 16.08 1.19 8.59
CA GLY A 66 14.79 1.71 9.03
C GLY A 66 14.03 0.74 9.91
N GLY A 67 13.92 -0.53 9.50
CA GLY A 67 13.23 -1.57 10.27
C GLY A 67 13.94 -1.94 11.57
N ALA A 68 15.25 -2.18 11.52
CA ALA A 68 16.05 -2.46 12.72
C ALA A 68 16.11 -1.25 13.66
N GLY A 69 16.27 -0.03 13.10
CA GLY A 69 16.24 1.21 13.86
C GLY A 69 14.91 1.42 14.58
N PHE A 70 13.81 1.07 13.93
CA PHE A 70 12.50 1.07 14.60
C PHE A 70 12.50 0.13 15.81
N GLY A 71 12.90 -1.14 15.62
CA GLY A 71 12.92 -2.11 16.71
C GLY A 71 13.88 -1.76 17.85
N LEU A 72 15.03 -1.16 17.54
CA LEU A 72 16.08 -0.91 18.55
C LEU A 72 15.94 0.47 19.24
N PHE A 73 15.45 1.48 18.52
CA PHE A 73 15.53 2.87 18.98
C PHE A 73 14.18 3.61 19.01
N ALA A 74 13.08 3.01 18.49
CA ALA A 74 11.79 3.66 18.61
C ALA A 74 11.33 3.66 20.09
N ALA A 75 11.05 4.86 20.59
CA ALA A 75 10.63 5.10 21.96
C ALA A 75 9.41 6.04 22.04
N GLY A 76 8.68 6.22 20.93
CA GLY A 76 7.51 7.08 20.83
C GLY A 76 7.30 7.63 19.43
N PHE A 77 6.37 8.55 19.31
CA PHE A 77 5.87 9.08 18.03
C PHE A 77 6.95 9.53 17.06
N TYR A 78 7.86 10.44 17.46
CA TYR A 78 8.83 11.05 16.55
C TYR A 78 9.86 10.06 16.01
N THR A 79 10.36 9.18 16.87
CA THR A 79 11.32 8.15 16.47
C THR A 79 10.67 7.10 15.58
N ALA A 80 9.41 6.72 15.86
CA ALA A 80 8.63 5.82 15.02
C ALA A 80 8.40 6.42 13.62
N VAL A 81 8.00 7.69 13.53
CA VAL A 81 7.86 8.44 12.27
C VAL A 81 9.13 8.39 11.45
N LEU A 82 10.28 8.71 12.07
CA LEU A 82 11.58 8.73 11.39
C LEU A 82 11.94 7.36 10.80
N PHE A 83 11.94 6.32 11.62
CA PHE A 83 12.37 4.99 11.18
C PHE A 83 11.39 4.37 10.20
N HIS A 84 10.08 4.63 10.33
CA HIS A 84 9.09 4.14 9.38
C HIS A 84 9.20 4.83 8.02
N ALA A 85 9.53 6.13 8.00
CA ALA A 85 9.85 6.85 6.76
C ALA A 85 11.13 6.33 6.10
N LEU A 86 12.19 6.04 6.88
CA LEU A 86 13.42 5.44 6.35
C LEU A 86 13.17 4.05 5.75
N LEU A 87 12.36 3.23 6.41
CA LEU A 87 11.94 1.92 5.87
C LEU A 87 11.24 2.09 4.50
N GLY A 88 10.30 3.02 4.41
CA GLY A 88 9.60 3.33 3.17
C GLY A 88 10.51 3.83 2.06
N ALA A 89 11.45 4.73 2.39
CA ALA A 89 12.46 5.24 1.45
C ALA A 89 13.36 4.13 0.90
N GLY A 90 13.76 3.17 1.75
CA GLY A 90 14.53 2.01 1.34
C GLY A 90 13.73 1.06 0.46
N VAL A 91 12.45 0.83 0.75
CA VAL A 91 11.58 0.01 -0.08
C VAL A 91 11.37 0.63 -1.47
N ALA A 92 11.28 1.96 -1.58
CA ALA A 92 11.21 2.65 -2.86
C ALA A 92 12.43 2.34 -3.75
N ALA A 93 13.63 2.25 -3.16
CA ALA A 93 14.86 1.89 -3.85
C ALA A 93 14.98 0.39 -4.19
N THR A 94 14.11 -0.46 -3.67
CA THR A 94 14.09 -1.89 -4.02
C THR A 94 13.00 -2.21 -5.04
N TYR A 95 11.79 -1.67 -4.89
CA TYR A 95 10.66 -2.07 -5.72
C TYR A 95 10.79 -1.60 -7.17
N MET A 96 11.00 -0.30 -7.42
CA MET A 96 11.13 0.21 -8.80
C MET A 96 12.46 -0.18 -9.47
N PRO A 97 13.64 -0.10 -8.82
CA PRO A 97 14.87 -0.65 -9.38
C PRO A 97 14.82 -2.15 -9.63
N GLY A 98 14.14 -2.93 -8.78
CA GLY A 98 13.94 -4.37 -9.01
C GLY A 98 13.11 -4.67 -10.25
N LEU A 99 12.03 -3.90 -10.48
CA LEU A 99 11.24 -3.99 -11.69
C LEU A 99 12.07 -3.67 -12.94
N ARG A 100 12.97 -2.68 -12.86
CA ARG A 100 13.89 -2.36 -13.93
C ARG A 100 14.88 -3.50 -14.20
N ILE A 101 15.50 -4.04 -13.15
CA ILE A 101 16.41 -5.20 -13.27
C ILE A 101 15.73 -6.34 -14.03
N LEU A 102 14.47 -6.60 -13.76
CA LEU A 102 13.68 -7.62 -14.42
C LEU A 102 13.39 -7.27 -15.88
N SER A 103 12.92 -6.06 -16.15
CA SER A 103 12.53 -5.62 -17.50
C SER A 103 13.70 -5.48 -18.45
N ASP A 104 14.90 -5.15 -17.95
CA ASP A 104 16.12 -5.05 -18.76
C ASP A 104 16.67 -6.42 -19.18
N ARG A 105 16.25 -7.51 -18.54
CA ARG A 105 16.76 -8.88 -18.78
C ARG A 105 15.78 -9.79 -19.49
N ILE A 106 14.51 -9.47 -19.47
CA ILE A 106 13.46 -10.30 -20.04
C ILE A 106 12.71 -9.46 -21.08
N SER A 107 12.67 -9.95 -22.31
CA SER A 107 11.97 -9.33 -23.44
C SER A 107 10.90 -10.27 -24.00
N GLY A 108 10.04 -9.74 -24.89
CA GLY A 108 9.01 -10.51 -25.57
C GLY A 108 7.83 -10.90 -24.64
N PRO A 109 7.05 -11.93 -25.02
CA PRO A 109 5.80 -12.30 -24.31
C PRO A 109 6.03 -12.70 -22.84
N ALA A 110 7.20 -13.22 -22.49
CA ALA A 110 7.55 -13.59 -21.11
C ALA A 110 7.69 -12.39 -20.19
N GLN A 111 8.04 -11.21 -20.70
CA GLN A 111 8.24 -10.01 -19.90
C GLN A 111 6.96 -9.62 -19.12
N SER A 112 5.82 -9.58 -19.79
CA SER A 112 4.54 -9.22 -19.14
C SER A 112 4.19 -10.18 -18.00
N ARG A 113 4.37 -11.48 -18.21
CA ARG A 113 4.11 -12.50 -17.18
C ARG A 113 5.05 -12.36 -15.98
N ASN A 114 6.34 -12.14 -16.22
CA ASN A 114 7.31 -11.99 -15.14
C ASN A 114 7.10 -10.68 -14.35
N ILE A 115 6.68 -9.59 -15.02
CA ILE A 115 6.29 -8.34 -14.34
C ILE A 115 5.04 -8.59 -13.45
N ALA A 116 4.06 -9.33 -13.94
CA ALA A 116 2.88 -9.68 -13.15
C ALA A 116 3.25 -10.53 -11.92
N PHE A 117 4.15 -11.49 -12.06
CA PHE A 117 4.69 -12.24 -10.92
C PHE A 117 5.39 -11.31 -9.92
N TYR A 118 6.29 -10.45 -10.40
CA TYR A 118 7.02 -9.52 -9.54
C TYR A 118 6.09 -8.61 -8.73
N THR A 119 5.06 -8.06 -9.39
CA THR A 119 4.09 -7.19 -8.71
C THR A 119 3.21 -7.95 -7.72
N SER A 120 2.90 -9.23 -7.98
CA SER A 120 2.14 -10.09 -7.05
C SER A 120 2.90 -10.35 -5.76
N PHE A 121 4.24 -10.37 -5.78
CA PHE A 121 5.07 -10.49 -4.58
C PHE A 121 4.93 -9.32 -3.61
N PHE A 122 4.40 -8.17 -4.07
CA PHE A 122 4.02 -7.10 -3.15
C PHE A 122 2.96 -7.59 -2.14
N GLY A 123 1.88 -8.22 -2.63
CA GLY A 123 0.82 -8.77 -1.77
C GLY A 123 1.31 -9.89 -0.86
N ILE A 124 2.10 -10.81 -1.40
CA ILE A 124 2.70 -11.91 -0.61
C ILE A 124 3.63 -11.34 0.47
N GLY A 125 4.47 -10.37 0.13
CA GLY A 125 5.40 -9.75 1.08
C GLY A 125 4.68 -9.00 2.21
N THR A 126 3.55 -8.34 1.93
CA THR A 126 2.72 -7.69 2.96
C THR A 126 2.07 -8.71 3.88
N ALA A 127 1.54 -9.81 3.35
CA ALA A 127 0.96 -10.90 4.15
C ALA A 127 2.02 -11.58 5.04
N LEU A 128 3.20 -11.86 4.49
CA LEU A 128 4.32 -12.42 5.26
C LEU A 128 4.81 -11.45 6.35
N SER A 129 4.80 -10.14 6.10
CA SER A 129 5.15 -9.14 7.13
C SER A 129 4.21 -9.21 8.34
N LEU A 130 2.90 -9.32 8.10
CA LEU A 130 1.91 -9.51 9.16
C LEU A 130 2.10 -10.85 9.91
N ALA A 131 2.32 -11.94 9.17
CA ALA A 131 2.49 -13.27 9.74
C ALA A 131 3.75 -13.35 10.61
N ILE A 132 4.88 -12.81 10.14
CA ILE A 132 6.14 -12.77 10.90
C ILE A 132 5.97 -11.93 12.17
N ALA A 133 5.36 -10.74 12.07
CA ALA A 133 5.12 -9.91 13.23
C ALA A 133 4.24 -10.62 14.27
N GLY A 134 3.14 -11.25 13.82
CA GLY A 134 2.26 -12.03 14.70
C GLY A 134 2.92 -13.25 15.33
N ALA A 135 3.86 -13.90 14.64
CA ALA A 135 4.57 -15.06 15.17
C ALA A 135 5.70 -14.67 16.14
N VAL A 136 6.44 -13.58 15.87
CA VAL A 136 7.62 -13.21 16.64
C VAL A 136 7.25 -12.38 17.89
N ALA A 137 6.31 -11.44 17.77
CA ALA A 137 6.01 -10.52 18.86
C ALA A 137 5.56 -11.23 20.16
N PRO A 138 4.71 -12.25 20.15
CA PRO A 138 4.32 -12.96 21.36
C PRO A 138 5.48 -13.72 22.05
N LEU A 139 6.53 -14.07 21.29
CA LEU A 139 7.67 -14.85 21.76
C LEU A 139 8.82 -13.98 22.28
N ALA A 140 9.07 -12.85 21.61
CA ALA A 140 10.26 -12.05 21.83
C ALA A 140 9.99 -10.52 21.87
N GLY A 141 8.71 -10.13 21.91
CA GLY A 141 8.27 -8.72 21.94
C GLY A 141 8.29 -8.04 20.57
N TRP A 142 7.62 -6.90 20.50
CA TRP A 142 7.46 -6.14 19.26
C TRP A 142 8.80 -5.66 18.67
N ARG A 143 9.79 -5.36 19.51
CA ARG A 143 11.13 -4.93 19.08
C ARG A 143 11.81 -6.00 18.24
N ALA A 144 11.76 -7.26 18.67
CA ALA A 144 12.30 -8.39 17.93
C ALA A 144 11.56 -8.61 16.59
N ALA A 145 10.26 -8.39 16.54
CA ALA A 145 9.49 -8.51 15.30
C ALA A 145 9.98 -7.54 14.21
N PHE A 146 10.31 -6.29 14.56
CA PHE A 146 10.89 -5.33 13.63
C PHE A 146 12.31 -5.73 13.20
N VAL A 147 13.17 -6.16 14.13
CA VAL A 147 14.54 -6.57 13.83
C VAL A 147 14.56 -7.80 12.92
N VAL A 148 13.74 -8.80 13.20
CA VAL A 148 13.61 -10.01 12.36
C VAL A 148 13.09 -9.64 10.95
N SER A 149 12.08 -8.77 10.88
CA SER A 149 11.54 -8.31 9.60
C SER A 149 12.57 -7.53 8.77
N ALA A 150 13.50 -6.83 9.42
CA ALA A 150 14.57 -6.08 8.76
C ALA A 150 15.59 -6.97 8.04
N ALA A 151 15.71 -8.25 8.42
CA ALA A 151 16.54 -9.21 7.70
C ALA A 151 16.07 -9.42 6.26
N GLY A 152 14.76 -9.32 5.99
CA GLY A 152 14.19 -9.55 4.67
C GLY A 152 14.75 -8.63 3.58
N PRO A 153 14.63 -7.29 3.69
CA PRO A 153 15.18 -6.37 2.71
C PRO A 153 16.71 -6.45 2.62
N LEU A 154 17.41 -6.72 3.73
CA LEU A 154 18.86 -6.92 3.72
C LEU A 154 19.26 -8.14 2.88
N LEU A 155 18.66 -9.29 3.15
CA LEU A 155 18.93 -10.53 2.40
C LEU A 155 18.57 -10.38 0.93
N ALA A 156 17.42 -9.78 0.61
CA ALA A 156 17.01 -9.52 -0.77
C ALA A 156 18.03 -8.60 -1.48
N GLY A 157 18.51 -7.56 -0.81
CA GLY A 157 19.55 -6.66 -1.33
C GLY A 157 20.83 -7.40 -1.66
N LEU A 158 21.32 -8.20 -0.72
CA LEU A 158 22.52 -9.02 -0.89
C LEU A 158 22.37 -10.07 -2.01
N MET A 159 21.23 -10.79 -2.04
CA MET A 159 20.96 -11.78 -3.08
C MET A 159 20.96 -11.14 -4.47
N VAL A 160 20.28 -10.02 -4.67
CA VAL A 160 20.25 -9.32 -5.96
C VAL A 160 21.66 -8.84 -6.33
N PHE A 161 22.41 -8.30 -5.38
CA PHE A 161 23.75 -7.81 -5.64
C PHE A 161 24.74 -8.92 -6.01
N LEU A 162 24.65 -10.09 -5.38
CA LEU A 162 25.58 -11.21 -5.56
C LEU A 162 25.19 -12.10 -6.75
N LEU A 163 23.89 -12.40 -6.93
CA LEU A 163 23.42 -13.41 -7.87
C LEU A 163 22.99 -12.86 -9.24
N VAL A 164 22.65 -11.57 -9.31
CA VAL A 164 22.23 -10.96 -10.58
C VAL A 164 23.46 -10.40 -11.30
N GLU A 165 23.59 -10.64 -12.60
CA GLU A 165 24.71 -10.15 -13.42
C GLU A 165 24.75 -8.62 -13.53
N LYS A 166 25.96 -8.07 -13.71
CA LYS A 166 26.16 -6.62 -13.93
C LYS A 166 25.56 -6.18 -15.24
N THR A 167 24.81 -5.08 -15.21
CA THR A 167 24.37 -4.40 -16.44
C THR A 167 25.29 -3.23 -16.73
N LYS A 168 25.79 -3.16 -17.97
CA LYS A 168 26.52 -1.98 -18.45
C LYS A 168 25.52 -0.82 -18.52
N VAL A 169 25.74 0.20 -17.73
CA VAL A 169 24.92 1.42 -17.75
C VAL A 169 25.59 2.41 -18.71
N GLU A 170 24.93 2.68 -19.82
CA GLU A 170 25.29 3.84 -20.66
C GLU A 170 24.89 5.10 -19.89
N LYS A 171 25.89 5.83 -19.39
CA LYS A 171 25.64 7.06 -18.64
C LYS A 171 24.91 8.06 -19.51
N LYS A 172 23.64 8.29 -19.25
CA LYS A 172 22.93 9.42 -19.87
C LYS A 172 23.63 10.72 -19.47
N GLN A 173 24.00 11.52 -20.46
CA GLN A 173 24.67 12.81 -20.26
C GLN A 173 23.70 13.93 -19.79
N THR A 174 22.41 13.63 -19.70
CA THR A 174 21.41 14.63 -19.25
C THR A 174 21.63 14.98 -17.77
N PRO A 175 21.65 16.27 -17.41
CA PRO A 175 21.85 16.68 -16.02
C PRO A 175 20.71 16.16 -15.13
N PHE A 176 21.04 15.90 -13.87
CA PHE A 176 20.07 15.48 -12.83
C PHE A 176 19.37 16.74 -12.33
N THR A 177 18.24 17.08 -12.94
CA THR A 177 17.47 18.29 -12.64
C THR A 177 16.15 17.96 -11.96
N TRP A 178 15.58 18.92 -11.26
CA TRP A 178 14.24 18.79 -10.67
C TRP A 178 13.18 18.41 -11.71
N SER A 179 13.29 18.92 -12.93
CA SER A 179 12.38 18.59 -14.04
C SER A 179 12.50 17.13 -14.51
N THR A 180 13.67 16.50 -14.29
CA THR A 180 13.86 15.06 -14.58
C THR A 180 13.20 14.20 -13.51
N LEU A 181 13.24 14.64 -12.24
CA LEU A 181 12.62 13.93 -11.11
C LEU A 181 11.10 14.13 -11.09
N PHE A 182 10.67 15.33 -11.37
CA PHE A 182 9.25 15.74 -11.33
C PHE A 182 8.88 16.41 -12.66
N PRO A 183 8.48 15.63 -13.69
CA PRO A 183 8.15 16.16 -15.01
C PRO A 183 6.76 16.84 -15.01
N VAL A 184 6.63 17.94 -14.27
CA VAL A 184 5.36 18.65 -14.04
C VAL A 184 4.68 19.04 -15.34
N ALA A 185 5.46 19.47 -16.37
CA ALA A 185 4.91 19.82 -17.67
C ALA A 185 4.23 18.63 -18.37
N ALA A 186 4.83 17.42 -18.28
CA ALA A 186 4.22 16.19 -18.80
C ALA A 186 3.01 15.78 -17.96
N TRP A 187 3.08 15.91 -16.63
CA TRP A 187 1.95 15.62 -15.74
C TRP A 187 0.74 16.51 -16.00
N ARG A 188 0.95 17.81 -16.28
CA ARG A 188 -0.14 18.72 -16.68
C ARG A 188 -0.82 18.25 -17.97
N LYS A 189 -0.04 17.76 -18.96
CA LYS A 189 -0.61 17.19 -20.19
C LYS A 189 -1.42 15.94 -19.92
N VAL A 190 -0.95 15.07 -19.03
CA VAL A 190 -1.69 13.85 -18.60
C VAL A 190 -3.01 14.23 -17.93
N LEU A 191 -2.99 15.18 -16.98
CA LEU A 191 -4.19 15.63 -16.26
C LEU A 191 -5.20 16.37 -17.18
N ALA A 192 -4.74 16.94 -18.28
CA ALA A 192 -5.62 17.51 -19.29
C ALA A 192 -6.45 16.44 -20.04
N ILE A 193 -5.98 15.17 -20.04
CA ILE A 193 -6.72 14.04 -20.58
C ILE A 193 -7.73 13.56 -19.54
N ARG A 194 -9.00 13.91 -19.69
CA ARG A 194 -10.07 13.63 -18.72
C ARG A 194 -10.09 12.19 -18.23
N ALA A 195 -9.93 11.20 -19.13
CA ALA A 195 -9.92 9.80 -18.75
C ALA A 195 -8.70 9.45 -17.88
N ALA A 196 -7.50 9.92 -18.23
CA ALA A 196 -6.29 9.69 -17.44
C ALA A 196 -6.38 10.35 -16.06
N ALA A 197 -6.90 11.59 -15.98
CA ALA A 197 -7.16 12.26 -14.71
C ALA A 197 -8.17 11.49 -13.85
N GLY A 198 -9.25 10.97 -14.44
CA GLY A 198 -10.24 10.16 -13.75
C GLY A 198 -9.66 8.87 -13.16
N TYR A 199 -8.86 8.12 -13.94
CA TYR A 199 -8.18 6.91 -13.44
C TYR A 199 -7.14 7.24 -12.35
N THR A 200 -6.44 8.36 -12.47
CA THR A 200 -5.45 8.79 -11.46
C THR A 200 -6.15 9.17 -10.14
N ALA A 201 -7.25 9.92 -10.20
CA ALA A 201 -8.04 10.27 -9.03
C ALA A 201 -8.69 9.02 -8.40
N GLY A 202 -9.22 8.10 -9.21
CA GLY A 202 -9.76 6.84 -8.74
C GLY A 202 -8.71 6.00 -7.99
N TYR A 203 -7.49 5.97 -8.49
CA TYR A 203 -6.40 5.24 -7.84
C TYR A 203 -5.92 5.87 -6.53
N PHE A 204 -5.92 7.20 -6.45
CA PHE A 204 -5.66 7.89 -5.19
C PHE A 204 -6.66 7.46 -4.11
N VAL A 205 -7.96 7.47 -4.43
CA VAL A 205 -9.02 7.09 -3.51
C VAL A 205 -8.95 5.61 -3.16
N HIS A 206 -8.72 4.75 -4.16
CA HIS A 206 -8.47 3.31 -3.96
C HIS A 206 -7.34 3.06 -2.98
N CYS A 207 -6.19 3.70 -3.17
CA CYS A 207 -5.04 3.54 -2.27
C CYS A 207 -5.28 4.12 -0.88
N LEU A 208 -6.05 5.20 -0.77
CA LEU A 208 -6.45 5.77 0.51
C LEU A 208 -7.28 4.75 1.31
N GLU A 209 -8.28 4.13 0.70
CA GLU A 209 -9.08 3.09 1.32
C GLU A 209 -8.26 1.84 1.61
N LEU A 210 -7.51 1.34 0.62
CA LEU A 210 -6.70 0.11 0.73
C LEU A 210 -5.71 0.17 1.88
N PHE A 211 -4.90 1.21 1.93
CA PHE A 211 -3.84 1.30 2.93
C PHE A 211 -4.35 1.81 4.27
N GLY A 212 -5.40 2.63 4.28
CA GLY A 212 -6.11 3.01 5.48
C GLY A 212 -6.68 1.80 6.20
N SER A 213 -7.44 0.96 5.50
CA SER A 213 -8.02 -0.25 6.07
C SER A 213 -6.97 -1.25 6.53
N ARG A 214 -5.91 -1.47 5.76
CA ARG A 214 -4.83 -2.40 6.12
C ARG A 214 -4.06 -1.97 7.36
N ALA A 215 -3.82 -0.67 7.54
CA ALA A 215 -3.13 -0.14 8.71
C ALA A 215 -3.93 -0.36 10.00
N TRP A 216 -5.25 -0.29 9.93
CA TRP A 216 -6.13 -0.38 11.08
C TRP A 216 -6.82 -1.74 11.25
N MET A 217 -6.63 -2.69 10.33
CA MET A 217 -7.31 -3.99 10.33
C MET A 217 -7.09 -4.77 11.63
N VAL A 218 -5.85 -4.90 12.09
CA VAL A 218 -5.53 -5.63 13.32
C VAL A 218 -6.12 -4.93 14.55
N ALA A 219 -6.06 -3.60 14.58
CA ALA A 219 -6.66 -2.81 15.67
C ALA A 219 -8.19 -2.91 15.69
N PHE A 220 -8.84 -2.94 14.52
CA PHE A 220 -10.29 -3.20 14.42
C PHE A 220 -10.66 -4.60 14.94
N LEU A 221 -9.91 -5.61 14.54
CA LEU A 221 -10.14 -6.98 15.04
C LEU A 221 -9.91 -7.07 16.55
N ALA A 222 -8.92 -6.38 17.10
CA ALA A 222 -8.69 -6.30 18.54
C ALA A 222 -9.86 -5.62 19.27
N PHE A 223 -10.37 -4.52 18.73
CA PHE A 223 -11.56 -3.86 19.25
C PHE A 223 -12.80 -4.78 19.23
N SER A 224 -13.05 -5.42 18.07
CA SER A 224 -14.15 -6.39 17.94
C SER A 224 -14.06 -7.53 18.95
N THR A 225 -12.84 -8.07 19.18
CA THR A 225 -12.58 -9.10 20.20
C THR A 225 -12.97 -8.59 21.59
N GLY A 226 -12.62 -7.37 21.93
CA GLY A 226 -12.91 -6.76 23.25
C GLY A 226 -14.38 -6.56 23.56
N LEU A 227 -15.26 -6.54 22.53
CA LEU A 227 -16.71 -6.44 22.70
C LEU A 227 -17.38 -7.76 23.09
N HIS A 228 -16.70 -8.89 23.00
CA HIS A 228 -17.26 -10.21 23.23
C HIS A 228 -16.71 -10.84 24.50
N ALA A 229 -17.49 -10.86 25.57
CA ALA A 229 -17.18 -11.60 26.79
C ALA A 229 -17.21 -13.12 26.49
N GLY A 230 -16.09 -13.72 26.14
CA GLY A 230 -15.93 -15.16 25.91
C GLY A 230 -15.87 -15.64 24.46
N GLY A 231 -15.93 -14.75 23.46
CA GLY A 231 -15.83 -15.11 22.04
C GLY A 231 -14.63 -14.47 21.37
N THR A 232 -13.43 -14.98 21.58
CA THR A 232 -12.23 -14.52 20.87
C THR A 232 -12.16 -15.14 19.47
N PHE A 233 -11.58 -14.42 18.51
CA PHE A 233 -11.17 -15.05 17.25
C PHE A 233 -10.25 -16.24 17.53
N PRO A 234 -10.42 -17.39 16.85
CA PRO A 234 -9.67 -18.61 17.15
C PRO A 234 -8.19 -18.53 16.74
N TRP A 235 -7.78 -17.47 16.07
CA TRP A 235 -6.41 -17.26 15.60
C TRP A 235 -5.87 -15.90 16.02
N GLN A 236 -4.56 -15.75 16.00
CA GLN A 236 -3.91 -14.46 16.23
C GLN A 236 -4.35 -13.42 15.18
N LEU A 237 -4.65 -12.20 15.61
CA LEU A 237 -5.21 -11.17 14.76
C LEU A 237 -4.31 -10.77 13.57
N PRO A 238 -2.97 -10.68 13.72
CA PRO A 238 -2.09 -10.47 12.58
C PRO A 238 -2.09 -11.64 11.58
N ALA A 239 -2.30 -12.89 12.04
CA ALA A 239 -2.42 -14.04 11.14
C ALA A 239 -3.72 -13.99 10.33
N ILE A 240 -4.83 -13.60 10.96
CA ILE A 240 -6.10 -13.33 10.25
C ILE A 240 -5.88 -12.26 9.18
N ALA A 241 -5.28 -11.13 9.54
CA ALA A 241 -5.00 -10.05 8.61
C ALA A 241 -4.08 -10.51 7.45
N ALA A 242 -3.08 -11.35 7.71
CA ALA A 242 -2.22 -11.94 6.69
C ALA A 242 -3.01 -12.79 5.69
N VAL A 243 -3.89 -13.68 6.18
CA VAL A 243 -4.74 -14.53 5.34
C VAL A 243 -5.71 -13.69 4.52
N VAL A 244 -6.39 -12.71 5.12
CA VAL A 244 -7.31 -11.81 4.42
C VAL A 244 -6.60 -11.05 3.30
N ASN A 245 -5.41 -10.52 3.56
CA ASN A 245 -4.61 -9.84 2.54
C ASN A 245 -4.21 -10.79 1.41
N LEU A 246 -3.80 -12.03 1.72
CA LEU A 246 -3.38 -13.01 0.73
C LEU A 246 -4.56 -13.45 -0.16
N VAL A 247 -5.71 -13.75 0.44
CA VAL A 247 -6.93 -14.19 -0.26
C VAL A 247 -7.50 -13.07 -1.15
N SER A 248 -7.28 -11.81 -0.82
CA SER A 248 -7.74 -10.68 -1.62
C SER A 248 -6.93 -10.46 -2.92
N VAL A 249 -5.69 -10.97 -3.02
CA VAL A 249 -4.83 -10.76 -4.20
C VAL A 249 -5.47 -11.23 -5.52
N PRO A 250 -6.04 -12.45 -5.62
CA PRO A 250 -6.69 -12.90 -6.86
C PRO A 250 -7.86 -12.04 -7.31
N ALA A 251 -8.53 -11.33 -6.39
CA ALA A 251 -9.67 -10.47 -6.72
C ALA A 251 -9.31 -9.35 -7.71
N SER A 252 -8.05 -8.87 -7.70
CA SER A 252 -7.59 -7.88 -8.67
C SER A 252 -7.57 -8.44 -10.11
N ILE A 253 -7.16 -9.69 -10.29
CA ILE A 253 -7.13 -10.36 -11.60
C ILE A 253 -8.56 -10.65 -12.05
N VAL A 254 -9.38 -11.26 -11.20
CA VAL A 254 -10.78 -11.59 -11.48
C VAL A 254 -11.58 -10.32 -11.81
N GLY A 255 -11.36 -9.24 -11.04
CA GLY A 255 -12.01 -7.97 -11.27
C GLY A 255 -11.70 -7.37 -12.65
N ASN A 256 -10.44 -7.47 -13.10
CA ASN A 256 -10.08 -7.02 -14.43
C ASN A 256 -10.74 -7.87 -15.54
N GLU A 257 -10.84 -9.18 -15.36
CA GLU A 257 -11.57 -10.05 -16.30
C GLU A 257 -13.06 -9.71 -16.37
N ILE A 258 -13.69 -9.43 -15.23
CA ILE A 258 -15.08 -8.95 -15.19
C ILE A 258 -15.20 -7.60 -15.92
N ALA A 259 -14.25 -6.70 -15.71
CA ALA A 259 -14.22 -5.38 -16.34
C ALA A 259 -14.10 -5.46 -17.87
N LEU A 260 -13.38 -6.45 -18.41
CA LEU A 260 -13.27 -6.69 -19.84
C LEU A 260 -14.62 -7.11 -20.46
N ARG A 261 -15.46 -7.84 -19.71
CA ARG A 261 -16.77 -8.31 -20.17
C ARG A 261 -17.87 -7.26 -20.04
N MET A 262 -17.93 -6.55 -18.92
CA MET A 262 -19.03 -5.62 -18.64
C MET A 262 -18.69 -4.13 -18.84
N GLY A 263 -17.42 -3.83 -19.16
CA GLY A 263 -16.91 -2.47 -19.32
C GLY A 263 -16.26 -1.91 -18.05
N ARG A 264 -15.04 -1.35 -18.19
CA ARG A 264 -14.21 -0.87 -17.09
C ARG A 264 -14.93 0.12 -16.17
N ARG A 265 -15.64 1.11 -16.74
CA ARG A 265 -16.37 2.12 -15.94
C ARG A 265 -17.43 1.51 -15.05
N ARG A 266 -18.23 0.61 -15.59
CA ARG A 266 -19.32 -0.05 -14.85
C ARG A 266 -18.75 -0.89 -13.72
N TRP A 267 -17.68 -1.66 -14.00
CA TRP A 267 -17.03 -2.48 -13.00
C TRP A 267 -16.41 -1.66 -11.88
N ILE A 268 -15.60 -0.61 -12.20
CA ILE A 268 -15.01 0.28 -11.20
C ILE A 268 -16.10 0.91 -10.33
N THR A 269 -17.21 1.35 -10.93
CA THR A 269 -18.34 1.92 -10.15
C THR A 269 -18.91 0.91 -9.17
N ILE A 270 -19.11 -0.34 -9.58
CA ILE A 270 -19.65 -1.39 -8.72
C ILE A 270 -18.66 -1.76 -7.63
N ALA A 271 -17.39 -1.97 -7.98
CA ALA A 271 -16.35 -2.37 -7.03
C ALA A 271 -16.10 -1.29 -5.97
N MET A 272 -15.93 -0.02 -6.37
CA MET A 272 -15.74 1.10 -5.46
C MET A 272 -16.95 1.36 -4.57
N ALA A 273 -18.16 1.37 -5.14
CA ALA A 273 -19.37 1.55 -4.32
C ALA A 273 -19.58 0.36 -3.38
N GLY A 274 -19.28 -0.85 -3.84
CA GLY A 274 -19.33 -2.06 -3.02
C GLY A 274 -18.29 -2.05 -1.90
N SER A 275 -17.05 -1.62 -2.16
CA SER A 275 -16.01 -1.53 -1.13
C SER A 275 -16.38 -0.49 -0.08
N GLY A 276 -16.74 0.72 -0.48
CA GLY A 276 -17.15 1.77 0.46
C GLY A 276 -18.35 1.37 1.33
N ALA A 277 -19.37 0.73 0.72
CA ALA A 277 -20.54 0.26 1.46
C ALA A 277 -20.19 -0.90 2.42
N SER A 278 -19.41 -1.88 1.96
CA SER A 278 -19.00 -3.01 2.80
C SER A 278 -18.01 -2.59 3.88
N GLY A 279 -17.18 -1.56 3.65
CA GLY A 279 -16.34 -0.96 4.69
C GLY A 279 -17.17 -0.35 5.82
N ILE A 280 -18.20 0.44 5.50
CA ILE A 280 -19.12 0.98 6.50
C ILE A 280 -19.83 -0.15 7.24
N LEU A 281 -20.32 -1.17 6.52
CA LEU A 281 -20.94 -2.35 7.13
C LEU A 281 -19.97 -3.09 8.05
N LEU A 282 -18.68 -3.17 7.69
CA LEU A 282 -17.65 -3.75 8.53
C LEU A 282 -17.52 -2.99 9.86
N GLY A 283 -17.51 -1.65 9.82
CA GLY A 283 -17.54 -0.82 11.03
C GLY A 283 -18.70 -1.16 11.95
N PHE A 284 -19.91 -1.30 11.39
CA PHE A 284 -21.11 -1.69 12.16
C PHE A 284 -21.03 -3.11 12.71
N SER A 285 -20.32 -4.02 12.02
CA SER A 285 -20.28 -5.44 12.37
C SER A 285 -19.42 -5.77 13.58
N ALA A 286 -18.65 -4.82 14.12
CA ALA A 286 -17.75 -5.07 15.24
C ALA A 286 -18.35 -5.88 16.42
N PRO A 287 -19.62 -5.65 16.87
CA PRO A 287 -20.23 -6.44 17.94
C PRO A 287 -20.88 -7.76 17.46
N TRP A 288 -20.76 -8.09 16.17
CA TRP A 288 -21.40 -9.28 15.64
C TRP A 288 -20.54 -10.53 15.85
N PHE A 289 -21.16 -11.72 15.67
CA PHE A 289 -20.43 -12.99 15.77
C PHE A 289 -19.20 -13.00 14.86
N TRP A 290 -18.05 -13.41 15.38
CA TRP A 290 -16.76 -13.27 14.73
C TRP A 290 -16.68 -13.83 13.30
N VAL A 291 -17.40 -14.92 12.99
CA VAL A 291 -17.45 -15.48 11.62
C VAL A 291 -18.05 -14.46 10.65
N VAL A 292 -19.11 -13.76 11.07
CA VAL A 292 -19.77 -12.74 10.23
C VAL A 292 -18.83 -11.56 10.00
N VAL A 293 -18.11 -11.12 11.03
CA VAL A 293 -17.10 -10.06 10.92
C VAL A 293 -16.02 -10.46 9.91
N LEU A 294 -15.50 -11.68 10.00
CA LEU A 294 -14.48 -12.18 9.07
C LEU A 294 -15.01 -12.30 7.63
N LEU A 295 -16.23 -12.78 7.44
CA LEU A 295 -16.83 -12.85 6.10
C LEU A 295 -16.97 -11.46 5.48
N ILE A 296 -17.45 -10.48 6.23
CA ILE A 296 -17.56 -9.09 5.74
C ILE A 296 -16.17 -8.53 5.45
N LEU A 297 -15.17 -8.77 6.32
CA LEU A 297 -13.81 -8.32 6.15
C LEU A 297 -13.16 -8.90 4.87
N VAL A 298 -13.38 -10.19 4.59
CA VAL A 298 -12.89 -10.84 3.37
C VAL A 298 -13.56 -10.23 2.14
N VAL A 299 -14.89 -10.12 2.13
CA VAL A 299 -15.66 -9.52 1.01
C VAL A 299 -15.20 -8.09 0.76
N TYR A 300 -15.11 -7.29 1.83
CA TYR A 300 -14.59 -5.92 1.77
C TYR A 300 -13.19 -5.87 1.12
N SER A 301 -12.25 -6.66 1.64
CA SER A 301 -10.87 -6.70 1.14
C SER A 301 -10.78 -7.16 -0.32
N MET A 302 -11.63 -8.10 -0.73
CA MET A 302 -11.73 -8.53 -2.13
C MET A 302 -12.28 -7.43 -3.03
N LEU A 303 -13.32 -6.69 -2.60
CA LEU A 303 -13.89 -5.57 -3.36
C LEU A 303 -12.90 -4.44 -3.54
N VAL A 304 -12.19 -4.06 -2.47
CA VAL A 304 -11.10 -3.06 -2.54
C VAL A 304 -10.04 -3.47 -3.56
N MET A 305 -9.64 -4.74 -3.61
CA MET A 305 -8.64 -5.22 -4.57
C MET A 305 -9.16 -5.37 -5.99
N ALA A 306 -10.47 -5.62 -6.17
CA ALA A 306 -11.07 -5.99 -7.45
C ALA A 306 -11.01 -4.89 -8.53
N GLU A 307 -10.82 -3.64 -8.14
CA GLU A 307 -10.72 -2.50 -9.07
C GLU A 307 -9.28 -2.14 -9.45
N SER A 308 -8.28 -2.57 -8.66
CA SER A 308 -6.88 -2.14 -8.75
C SER A 308 -6.28 -2.32 -10.15
N ALA A 309 -6.35 -3.55 -10.70
CA ALA A 309 -5.81 -3.83 -12.02
C ALA A 309 -6.60 -3.10 -13.13
N THR A 310 -7.91 -2.93 -12.95
CA THR A 310 -8.79 -2.24 -13.91
C THR A 310 -8.47 -0.74 -13.98
N LEU A 311 -8.19 -0.09 -12.85
CA LEU A 311 -7.76 1.32 -12.79
C LEU A 311 -6.44 1.50 -13.55
N THR A 312 -5.46 0.63 -13.28
CA THR A 312 -4.15 0.66 -13.94
C THR A 312 -4.26 0.44 -15.46
N ALA A 313 -5.00 -0.59 -15.87
CA ALA A 313 -5.22 -0.89 -17.29
C ALA A 313 -6.00 0.22 -18.00
N GLY A 314 -6.93 0.86 -17.29
CA GLY A 314 -7.68 2.01 -17.79
C GLY A 314 -6.79 3.23 -18.04
N LEU A 315 -5.89 3.55 -17.13
CA LEU A 315 -4.92 4.63 -17.31
C LEU A 315 -4.00 4.37 -18.52
N VAL A 316 -3.43 3.17 -18.61
CA VAL A 316 -2.52 2.80 -19.70
C VAL A 316 -3.20 2.90 -21.06
N ALA A 317 -4.48 2.52 -21.13
CA ALA A 317 -5.28 2.64 -22.36
C ALA A 317 -5.67 4.08 -22.68
N ALA A 318 -5.81 4.95 -21.69
CA ALA A 318 -6.20 6.34 -21.87
C ALA A 318 -5.00 7.26 -22.21
N ALA A 319 -3.78 6.88 -21.81
CA ALA A 319 -2.59 7.70 -22.02
C ALA A 319 -1.96 7.46 -23.40
N PRO A 320 -1.71 8.51 -24.20
CA PRO A 320 -0.92 8.42 -25.43
C PRO A 320 0.46 7.79 -25.17
N ALA A 321 1.01 7.11 -26.17
CA ALA A 321 2.28 6.38 -26.04
C ALA A 321 3.42 7.26 -25.49
N GLU A 322 3.48 8.52 -25.96
CA GLU A 322 4.52 9.51 -25.59
C GLU A 322 4.41 9.97 -24.13
N LEU A 323 3.21 9.92 -23.56
CA LEU A 323 2.93 10.36 -22.19
C LEU A 323 2.76 9.20 -21.20
N ARG A 324 2.79 7.96 -21.68
CA ARG A 324 2.48 6.76 -20.84
C ARG A 324 3.41 6.64 -19.63
N GLY A 325 4.72 6.90 -19.81
CA GLY A 325 5.67 6.89 -18.69
C GLY A 325 5.37 7.98 -17.65
N ALA A 326 5.07 9.20 -18.10
CA ALA A 326 4.70 10.30 -17.21
C ALA A 326 3.35 10.03 -16.51
N ALA A 327 2.39 9.42 -17.21
CA ALA A 327 1.11 9.03 -16.65
C ALA A 327 1.25 7.99 -15.54
N MET A 328 2.06 6.95 -15.77
CA MET A 328 2.34 5.92 -14.76
C MET A 328 3.08 6.49 -13.54
N GLY A 329 4.03 7.41 -13.77
CA GLY A 329 4.73 8.09 -12.68
C GLY A 329 3.79 8.92 -11.80
N LEU A 330 2.94 9.75 -12.42
CA LEU A 330 1.93 10.54 -11.71
C LEU A 330 0.92 9.65 -10.96
N TYR A 331 0.45 8.60 -11.60
CA TYR A 331 -0.47 7.63 -11.04
C TYR A 331 0.10 6.97 -9.78
N SER A 332 1.35 6.52 -9.83
CA SER A 332 2.03 5.92 -8.68
C SER A 332 2.22 6.95 -7.56
N LEU A 333 2.62 8.16 -7.89
CA LEU A 333 2.78 9.24 -6.91
C LEU A 333 1.46 9.54 -6.19
N CYS A 334 0.37 9.70 -6.96
CA CYS A 334 -0.97 9.94 -6.40
C CYS A 334 -1.46 8.75 -5.56
N GLY A 335 -1.27 7.51 -6.05
CA GLY A 335 -1.67 6.32 -5.30
C GLY A 335 -0.95 6.20 -3.95
N PHE A 336 0.37 6.35 -3.93
CA PHE A 336 1.11 6.29 -2.67
C PHE A 336 0.87 7.51 -1.76
N ALA A 337 0.52 8.68 -2.31
CA ALA A 337 0.01 9.80 -1.51
C ALA A 337 -1.33 9.44 -0.85
N GLY A 338 -2.24 8.75 -1.54
CA GLY A 338 -3.42 8.15 -0.94
C GLY A 338 -3.07 7.17 0.17
N GLY A 339 -2.08 6.31 -0.07
CA GLY A 339 -1.57 5.37 0.93
C GLY A 339 -0.99 6.05 2.18
N MET A 340 -0.35 7.20 2.02
CA MET A 340 0.11 8.03 3.14
C MET A 340 -1.07 8.60 3.94
N LEU A 341 -2.06 9.13 3.25
CA LEU A 341 -3.19 9.82 3.89
C LEU A 341 -4.21 8.84 4.50
N GLY A 342 -4.39 7.64 3.93
CA GLY A 342 -5.40 6.69 4.39
C GLY A 342 -5.32 6.35 5.87
N PRO A 343 -4.17 5.88 6.39
CA PRO A 343 -4.01 5.61 7.82
C PRO A 343 -4.25 6.84 8.70
N MET A 344 -3.82 8.03 8.21
CA MET A 344 -4.00 9.31 8.94
C MET A 344 -5.48 9.70 9.02
N VAL A 345 -6.19 9.66 7.90
CA VAL A 345 -7.63 9.98 7.82
C VAL A 345 -8.44 9.06 8.73
N TYR A 346 -8.10 7.77 8.74
CA TYR A 346 -8.74 6.81 9.64
C TYR A 346 -8.51 7.17 11.12
N GLY A 347 -7.25 7.45 11.50
CA GLY A 347 -6.87 7.83 12.87
C GLY A 347 -7.55 9.12 13.33
N VAL A 348 -7.61 10.15 12.46
CA VAL A 348 -8.34 11.40 12.74
C VAL A 348 -9.83 11.13 12.96
N ALA A 349 -10.43 10.27 12.12
CA ALA A 349 -11.85 9.93 12.27
C ALA A 349 -12.12 9.18 13.58
N LEU A 350 -11.22 8.29 14.01
CA LEU A 350 -11.32 7.63 15.32
C LEU A 350 -11.31 8.63 16.46
N ASP A 351 -10.34 9.55 16.48
CA ASP A 351 -10.21 10.56 17.55
C ASP A 351 -11.41 11.51 17.57
N ALA A 352 -11.87 11.97 16.40
CA ALA A 352 -13.01 12.89 16.28
C ALA A 352 -14.34 12.25 16.71
N ALA A 353 -14.48 10.92 16.62
CA ALA A 353 -15.71 10.20 16.95
C ALA A 353 -15.67 9.51 18.34
N GLY A 354 -14.78 9.94 19.23
CA GLY A 354 -14.75 9.49 20.63
C GLY A 354 -13.65 8.46 20.95
N GLY A 355 -12.71 8.24 20.04
CA GLY A 355 -11.54 7.38 20.24
C GLY A 355 -11.81 5.89 19.98
N ALA A 356 -10.74 5.10 19.96
CA ALA A 356 -10.80 3.67 19.57
C ALA A 356 -11.59 2.77 20.53
N ALA A 357 -11.99 3.25 21.70
CA ALA A 357 -12.89 2.53 22.62
C ALA A 357 -14.38 2.64 22.19
N SER A 358 -14.73 3.61 21.35
CA SER A 358 -16.09 3.84 20.87
C SER A 358 -16.39 3.03 19.61
N HIS A 359 -17.49 2.26 19.59
CA HIS A 359 -17.95 1.56 18.40
C HIS A 359 -18.27 2.54 17.25
N GLY A 360 -18.89 3.69 17.56
CA GLY A 360 -19.16 4.73 16.57
C GLY A 360 -17.90 5.28 15.88
N ALA A 361 -16.77 5.30 16.57
CA ALA A 361 -15.49 5.73 16.01
C ALA A 361 -14.99 4.79 14.90
N TRP A 362 -15.15 3.48 15.06
CA TRP A 362 -14.78 2.52 14.02
C TRP A 362 -15.67 2.61 12.78
N ILE A 363 -16.96 2.87 12.96
CA ILE A 363 -17.88 3.18 11.86
C ILE A 363 -17.39 4.44 11.11
N ALA A 364 -17.08 5.51 11.86
CA ALA A 364 -16.56 6.75 11.30
C ALA A 364 -15.22 6.56 10.56
N GLY A 365 -14.31 5.74 11.11
CA GLY A 365 -13.03 5.41 10.47
C GLY A 365 -13.21 4.74 9.10
N TYR A 366 -14.00 3.68 9.02
CA TYR A 366 -14.31 3.03 7.74
C TYR A 366 -15.09 3.95 6.78
N ALA A 367 -16.05 4.73 7.29
CA ALA A 367 -16.78 5.70 6.48
C ALA A 367 -15.84 6.76 5.89
N ALA A 368 -14.89 7.29 6.67
CA ALA A 368 -13.98 8.33 6.22
C ALA A 368 -13.08 7.87 5.05
N ILE A 369 -12.56 6.64 5.09
CA ILE A 369 -11.74 6.10 3.99
C ILE A 369 -12.60 5.59 2.83
N GLY A 370 -13.81 5.06 3.08
CA GLY A 370 -14.70 4.52 2.05
C GLY A 370 -15.53 5.58 1.32
N MET A 371 -15.73 6.77 1.92
CA MET A 371 -16.53 7.84 1.32
C MET A 371 -16.01 8.26 -0.05
N GLY A 372 -14.67 8.33 -0.21
CA GLY A 372 -14.05 8.63 -1.50
C GLY A 372 -14.45 7.62 -2.58
N CYS A 373 -14.51 6.34 -2.25
CA CYS A 373 -14.92 5.27 -3.16
C CYS A 373 -16.42 5.34 -3.52
N LEU A 374 -17.27 5.79 -2.61
CA LEU A 374 -18.69 6.05 -2.91
C LEU A 374 -18.86 7.23 -3.87
N VAL A 375 -18.01 8.26 -3.78
CA VAL A 375 -18.10 9.49 -4.59
C VAL A 375 -17.35 9.36 -5.92
N ALA A 376 -16.24 8.64 -5.98
CA ALA A 376 -15.39 8.50 -7.18
C ALA A 376 -16.16 8.07 -8.45
N PRO A 377 -17.18 7.19 -8.41
CA PRO A 377 -18.00 6.87 -9.56
C PRO A 377 -18.71 8.07 -10.17
N LEU A 378 -19.05 9.08 -9.38
CA LEU A 378 -19.64 10.33 -9.87
C LEU A 378 -18.63 11.14 -10.68
N VAL A 379 -17.38 11.23 -10.21
CA VAL A 379 -16.28 11.90 -10.89
C VAL A 379 -15.97 11.21 -12.23
N VAL A 380 -15.98 9.88 -12.26
CA VAL A 380 -15.78 9.08 -13.48
C VAL A 380 -16.96 9.28 -14.46
N ARG A 381 -18.18 9.50 -13.98
CA ARG A 381 -19.34 9.83 -14.83
C ARG A 381 -19.24 11.22 -15.48
N MET A 382 -18.63 12.18 -14.80
CA MET A 382 -18.41 13.54 -15.37
C MET A 382 -17.43 13.52 -16.56
N ASN A 383 -16.71 12.45 -16.77
CA ASN A 383 -15.74 12.24 -17.84
C ASN A 383 -16.30 11.48 -19.06
N ARG A 384 -17.58 11.64 -19.38
CA ARG A 384 -18.10 11.12 -20.67
C ARG A 384 -17.41 11.86 -21.81
N SER A 385 -16.57 11.13 -22.59
CA SER A 385 -16.20 11.59 -23.91
C SER A 385 -17.49 11.80 -24.72
N PRO A 386 -17.62 12.89 -25.51
CA PRO A 386 -18.64 12.89 -26.56
C PRO A 386 -18.41 11.66 -27.42
N ARG A 387 -19.48 10.97 -27.78
CA ARG A 387 -19.49 9.81 -28.69
C ARG A 387 -18.97 10.21 -30.04
#